data_f092d93a6c008dc661b6ad045c6ad67f
#
_entry.id   f092d93a6c008dc661b6ad045c6ad67f
#
_cell.length_a   1.000
_cell.length_b   1.000
_cell.length_c   1.000
_cell.angle_alpha   90.00
_cell.angle_beta   90.00
_cell.angle_gamma   90.00
#
_symmetry.space_group_name_H-M   'P 1'
#
loop_
_entity.id
_entity.type
_entity.pdbx_description
1 polymer ?
#
loop_
_entity_poly.entity_id
_entity_poly.type
_entity_poly.pdbx_seq_one_letter_code
_entity_poly.pdbx_strand_id
1 'polypeptide(L)'
;GMYYLTLCKEELVERVPETDADGKPVLDGDGNPKVFLAYKMYRDEREAILAYENHEVSLHEPVKVRRTLMFDGAEESRIVVTTVGRIIFNEAVPQSLGYVDRTKDEDKFRYEIDFLVDKKAIGKIINKCINKRGATETAGMLDKIKSLGYKYSTKAALTVSISDMEIPKVKKEYLEKAEDMVEKITKKYKRGFMTDDERHNKVIETWNIANDKITEDLLAGLGKYNNIYMMANSGARGSNSQIKQL
;
A
#
# COMPACT_ATOMS: atom_id res chain seq x y z
N GLY A 1 1.75 -1.16 12.19
CA GLY A 1 1.27 0.16 12.62
C GLY A 1 1.62 1.26 11.64
N MET A 2 2.89 1.36 11.20
CA MET A 2 3.33 2.39 10.24
C MET A 2 2.74 2.19 8.85
N TYR A 3 2.74 0.96 8.37
CA TYR A 3 2.13 0.62 7.09
C TYR A 3 0.65 1.02 7.08
N TYR A 4 -0.11 0.62 8.10
CA TYR A 4 -1.51 0.99 8.25
C TYR A 4 -1.69 2.52 8.33
N LEU A 5 -0.85 3.22 9.10
CA LEU A 5 -0.94 4.68 9.27
C LEU A 5 -0.73 5.44 7.95
N THR A 6 0.21 4.98 7.11
CA THR A 6 0.57 5.67 5.85
C THR A 6 -0.20 5.18 4.62
N LEU A 7 -1.13 4.23 4.80
CA LEU A 7 -2.00 3.74 3.74
C LEU A 7 -2.86 4.88 3.18
N CYS A 8 -3.12 4.84 1.87
CA CYS A 8 -4.00 5.79 1.18
C CYS A 8 -5.07 5.00 0.43
N LYS A 9 -6.33 5.36 0.64
CA LYS A 9 -7.50 4.75 0.00
C LYS A 9 -8.20 5.80 -0.86
N GLU A 10 -7.76 5.92 -2.11
CA GLU A 10 -8.33 6.89 -3.06
C GLU A 10 -9.81 6.63 -3.37
N GLU A 11 -10.26 5.38 -3.22
CA GLU A 11 -11.66 5.00 -3.37
C GLU A 11 -12.61 5.61 -2.33
N LEU A 12 -12.08 6.12 -1.21
CA LEU A 12 -12.88 6.83 -0.20
C LEU A 12 -13.21 8.26 -0.59
N VAL A 13 -12.54 8.82 -1.59
CA VAL A 13 -12.85 10.16 -2.09
C VAL A 13 -14.10 10.11 -2.93
N GLU A 14 -15.03 11.01 -2.64
CA GLU A 14 -16.27 11.13 -3.39
C GLU A 14 -15.98 11.53 -4.84
N ARG A 15 -16.57 10.79 -5.76
CA ARG A 15 -16.50 11.06 -7.19
C ARG A 15 -17.76 11.81 -7.63
N VAL A 16 -17.60 13.08 -7.96
CA VAL A 16 -18.72 13.94 -8.36
C VAL A 16 -18.63 14.15 -9.87
N PRO A 17 -19.72 13.92 -10.61
CA PRO A 17 -19.77 14.22 -12.05
C PRO A 17 -19.65 15.73 -12.27
N GLU A 18 -18.82 16.12 -13.23
CA GLU A 18 -18.76 17.50 -13.70
C GLU A 18 -20.08 17.83 -14.41
N THR A 19 -20.76 18.89 -13.95
CA THR A 19 -22.02 19.34 -14.55
C THR A 19 -21.85 20.69 -15.23
N ASP A 20 -22.51 20.89 -16.36
CA ASP A 20 -22.59 22.18 -17.05
C ASP A 20 -23.53 23.17 -16.31
N ALA A 21 -23.67 24.39 -16.85
CA ALA A 21 -24.53 25.42 -16.28
C ALA A 21 -26.02 25.02 -16.20
N ASP A 22 -26.43 24.03 -16.96
CA ASP A 22 -27.82 23.52 -17.01
C ASP A 22 -27.99 22.27 -16.11
N GLY A 23 -26.94 21.87 -15.34
CA GLY A 23 -26.96 20.72 -14.44
C GLY A 23 -26.83 19.35 -15.13
N LYS A 24 -26.45 19.31 -16.41
CA LYS A 24 -26.23 18.07 -17.15
C LYS A 24 -24.77 17.62 -17.00
N PRO A 25 -24.50 16.30 -16.93
CA PRO A 25 -23.14 15.80 -16.83
C PRO A 25 -22.33 16.14 -18.08
N VAL A 26 -21.15 16.71 -17.91
CA VAL A 26 -20.18 16.91 -18.99
C VAL A 26 -19.57 15.56 -19.35
N LEU A 27 -19.60 15.19 -20.63
CA LEU A 27 -19.06 13.94 -21.12
C LEU A 27 -17.59 14.10 -21.56
N ASP A 28 -16.81 13.04 -21.41
CA ASP A 28 -15.46 12.93 -21.96
C ASP A 28 -15.50 12.57 -23.46
N GLY A 29 -14.31 12.42 -24.09
CA GLY A 29 -14.20 12.05 -25.51
C GLY A 29 -14.77 10.67 -25.86
N ASP A 30 -14.97 9.80 -24.87
CA ASP A 30 -15.49 8.44 -25.00
C ASP A 30 -16.98 8.34 -24.62
N GLY A 31 -17.62 9.47 -24.30
CA GLY A 31 -19.05 9.56 -23.96
C GLY A 31 -19.39 9.22 -22.51
N ASN A 32 -18.38 9.08 -21.62
CA ASN A 32 -18.61 8.85 -20.21
C ASN A 32 -18.68 10.18 -19.45
N PRO A 33 -19.42 10.27 -18.32
CA PRO A 33 -19.43 11.47 -17.49
C PRO A 33 -18.02 11.78 -16.96
N LYS A 34 -17.52 12.98 -17.20
CA LYS A 34 -16.32 13.46 -16.53
C LYS A 34 -16.56 13.52 -15.05
N VAL A 35 -15.63 12.95 -14.26
CA VAL A 35 -15.73 12.89 -12.80
C VAL A 35 -14.54 13.60 -12.20
N PHE A 36 -14.77 14.46 -11.23
CA PHE A 36 -13.69 15.01 -10.41
C PHE A 36 -13.75 14.44 -8.98
N LEU A 37 -12.60 14.41 -8.33
CA LEU A 37 -12.48 13.96 -6.95
C LEU A 37 -12.80 15.10 -5.99
N ALA A 38 -13.88 14.95 -5.22
CA ALA A 38 -14.30 15.94 -4.23
C ALA A 38 -13.58 15.67 -2.90
N TYR A 39 -12.42 16.29 -2.73
CA TYR A 39 -11.66 16.19 -1.48
C TYR A 39 -12.26 17.07 -0.40
N LYS A 40 -12.41 16.55 0.82
CA LYS A 40 -12.66 17.37 2.01
C LYS A 40 -11.46 18.30 2.21
N MET A 41 -11.73 19.55 2.56
CA MET A 41 -10.69 20.57 2.71
C MET A 41 -10.65 21.07 4.14
N TYR A 42 -9.45 21.14 4.72
CA TYR A 42 -9.19 21.60 6.06
C TYR A 42 -8.26 22.79 6.06
N ARG A 43 -8.47 23.68 7.00
CA ARG A 43 -7.72 24.92 7.17
C ARG A 43 -6.24 24.66 7.48
N ASP A 44 -5.97 23.65 8.31
CA ASP A 44 -4.63 23.27 8.74
C ASP A 44 -4.56 21.77 9.10
N GLU A 45 -3.37 21.31 9.45
CA GLU A 45 -3.11 19.91 9.83
C GLU A 45 -3.87 19.51 11.12
N ARG A 46 -4.03 20.44 12.06
CA ARG A 46 -4.70 20.19 13.35
C ARG A 46 -6.20 20.00 13.16
N GLU A 47 -6.82 20.80 12.32
CA GLU A 47 -8.24 20.64 11.98
C GLU A 47 -8.50 19.29 11.31
N ALA A 48 -7.62 18.85 10.39
CA ALA A 48 -7.74 17.54 9.76
C ALA A 48 -7.62 16.39 10.79
N ILE A 49 -6.74 16.52 11.77
CA ILE A 49 -6.60 15.52 12.86
C ILE A 49 -7.83 15.54 13.75
N LEU A 50 -8.38 16.72 14.08
CA LEU A 50 -9.59 16.86 14.88
C LEU A 50 -10.80 16.24 14.16
N ALA A 51 -10.96 16.48 12.86
CA ALA A 51 -12.00 15.86 12.05
C ALA A 51 -11.90 14.32 12.04
N TYR A 52 -10.67 13.77 12.05
CA TYR A 52 -10.47 12.34 12.21
C TYR A 52 -10.88 11.85 13.62
N GLU A 53 -10.55 12.59 14.68
CA GLU A 53 -10.93 12.24 16.05
C GLU A 53 -12.46 12.31 16.24
N ASN A 54 -13.14 13.21 15.55
CA ASN A 54 -14.60 13.31 15.50
C ASN A 54 -15.27 12.31 14.55
N HIS A 55 -14.50 11.44 13.89
CA HIS A 55 -14.98 10.44 12.91
C HIS A 55 -15.64 11.05 11.65
N GLU A 56 -15.31 12.29 11.30
CA GLU A 56 -15.79 12.96 10.08
C GLU A 56 -15.00 12.54 8.84
N VAL A 57 -13.73 12.14 9.04
CA VAL A 57 -12.83 11.69 7.99
C VAL A 57 -12.09 10.41 8.43
N SER A 58 -11.84 9.53 7.47
CA SER A 58 -11.05 8.32 7.70
C SER A 58 -9.55 8.63 7.75
N LEU A 59 -8.79 7.83 8.51
CA LEU A 59 -7.33 7.92 8.58
C LEU A 59 -6.65 7.83 7.21
N HIS A 60 -7.24 7.09 6.28
CA HIS A 60 -6.68 6.74 4.97
C HIS A 60 -7.30 7.53 3.80
N GLU A 61 -8.34 8.31 4.08
CA GLU A 61 -9.02 9.12 3.07
C GLU A 61 -8.13 10.29 2.66
N PRO A 62 -7.88 10.49 1.36
CA PRO A 62 -7.20 11.67 0.87
C PRO A 62 -7.99 12.95 1.15
N VAL A 63 -7.32 13.94 1.72
CA VAL A 63 -7.89 15.24 2.07
C VAL A 63 -7.00 16.37 1.56
N LYS A 64 -7.57 17.55 1.38
CA LYS A 64 -6.85 18.78 1.07
C LYS A 64 -6.59 19.55 2.35
N VAL A 65 -5.32 19.85 2.63
CA VAL A 65 -4.92 20.60 3.83
C VAL A 65 -4.07 21.78 3.41
N ARG A 66 -4.33 22.96 4.00
CA ARG A 66 -3.45 24.11 3.84
C ARG A 66 -2.23 23.92 4.73
N ARG A 67 -1.08 23.79 4.11
CA ARG A 67 0.19 23.68 4.79
C ARG A 67 0.93 25.00 4.72
N THR A 68 1.36 25.49 5.88
CA THR A 68 2.11 26.74 6.01
C THR A 68 3.52 26.45 6.47
N LEU A 69 4.51 26.96 5.77
CA LEU A 69 5.93 26.81 6.06
C LEU A 69 6.63 28.16 6.00
N MET A 70 7.72 28.30 6.76
CA MET A 70 8.57 29.48 6.74
C MET A 70 9.70 29.29 5.71
N PHE A 71 9.80 30.22 4.76
CA PHE A 71 10.89 30.28 3.79
C PHE A 71 11.49 31.69 3.82
N ASP A 72 12.79 31.78 4.00
CA ASP A 72 13.53 33.06 4.00
C ASP A 72 12.93 34.16 4.90
N GLY A 73 12.31 33.75 6.01
CA GLY A 73 11.65 34.66 6.95
C GLY A 73 10.22 35.07 6.58
N ALA A 74 9.71 34.64 5.44
CA ALA A 74 8.31 34.82 5.03
C ALA A 74 7.47 33.55 5.25
N GLU A 75 6.23 33.75 5.66
CA GLU A 75 5.26 32.67 5.81
C GLU A 75 4.56 32.44 4.46
N GLU A 76 4.74 31.26 3.91
CA GLU A 76 4.09 30.83 2.67
C GLU A 76 3.13 29.67 2.95
N SER A 77 2.00 29.65 2.28
CA SER A 77 1.01 28.57 2.43
C SER A 77 0.54 28.04 1.09
N ARG A 78 0.33 26.71 1.03
CA ARG A 78 -0.22 26.03 -0.14
C ARG A 78 -1.14 24.89 0.29
N ILE A 79 -2.12 24.58 -0.55
CA ILE A 79 -3.00 23.42 -0.36
C ILE A 79 -2.27 22.19 -0.91
N VAL A 80 -2.14 21.15 -0.07
CA VAL A 80 -1.57 19.87 -0.42
C VAL A 80 -2.60 18.75 -0.23
N VAL A 81 -2.55 17.75 -1.10
CA VAL A 81 -3.36 16.53 -0.95
C VAL A 81 -2.56 15.52 -0.16
N THR A 82 -3.14 15.01 0.91
CA THR A 82 -2.50 14.01 1.78
C THR A 82 -3.56 13.20 2.53
N THR A 83 -3.18 12.33 3.46
CA THR A 83 -4.10 11.64 4.38
C THR A 83 -3.78 12.03 5.81
N VAL A 84 -4.78 11.96 6.69
CA VAL A 84 -4.58 12.26 8.12
C VAL A 84 -3.48 11.36 8.71
N GLY A 85 -3.44 10.09 8.31
CA GLY A 85 -2.39 9.18 8.75
C GLY A 85 -0.98 9.61 8.34
N ARG A 86 -0.80 10.15 7.14
CA ARG A 86 0.49 10.70 6.70
C ARG A 86 0.86 11.97 7.44
N ILE A 87 -0.11 12.84 7.75
CA ILE A 87 0.13 14.03 8.60
C ILE A 87 0.71 13.59 9.93
N ILE A 88 0.03 12.69 10.63
CA ILE A 88 0.45 12.17 11.95
C ILE A 88 1.84 11.51 11.88
N PHE A 89 2.14 10.75 10.81
CA PHE A 89 3.46 10.14 10.66
C PHE A 89 4.55 11.19 10.43
N ASN A 90 4.28 12.22 9.63
CA ASN A 90 5.24 13.29 9.34
C ASN A 90 5.52 14.21 10.55
N GLU A 91 4.64 14.27 11.55
CA GLU A 91 4.93 14.93 12.84
C GLU A 91 6.06 14.24 13.61
N ALA A 92 6.20 12.93 13.44
CA ALA A 92 7.27 12.17 14.09
C ALA A 92 8.60 12.25 13.33
N VAL A 93 8.58 12.61 12.05
CA VAL A 93 9.74 12.57 11.15
C VAL A 93 10.22 14.00 10.86
N PRO A 94 11.54 14.29 10.98
CA PRO A 94 12.08 15.58 10.60
C PRO A 94 11.80 15.91 9.12
N GLN A 95 11.26 17.12 8.87
CA GLN A 95 10.84 17.55 7.53
C GLN A 95 12.00 18.10 6.67
N SER A 96 13.20 17.61 6.90
CA SER A 96 14.43 18.00 6.19
C SER A 96 15.31 16.81 5.82
N LEU A 97 14.70 15.60 5.75
CA LEU A 97 15.43 14.39 5.38
C LEU A 97 15.87 14.37 3.91
N GLY A 98 15.20 15.17 3.04
CA GLY A 98 15.53 15.28 1.62
C GLY A 98 14.99 14.15 0.78
N TYR A 99 13.82 13.65 1.11
CA TYR A 99 13.00 12.86 0.19
C TYR A 99 12.31 13.78 -0.82
N VAL A 100 12.10 15.04 -0.42
CA VAL A 100 11.47 16.07 -1.23
C VAL A 100 12.54 17.12 -1.61
N ASP A 101 12.62 17.44 -2.89
CA ASP A 101 13.47 18.53 -3.40
C ASP A 101 12.74 19.87 -3.24
N ARG A 102 13.04 20.56 -2.15
CA ARG A 102 12.39 21.85 -1.83
C ARG A 102 12.88 23.05 -2.65
N THR A 103 13.81 22.82 -3.59
CA THR A 103 14.21 23.85 -4.56
C THR A 103 13.17 24.02 -5.67
N LYS A 104 12.36 22.98 -5.91
CA LYS A 104 11.27 23.01 -6.89
C LYS A 104 10.01 23.57 -6.25
N ASP A 105 9.41 24.57 -6.90
CA ASP A 105 8.21 25.23 -6.38
C ASP A 105 7.03 24.25 -6.19
N GLU A 106 6.87 23.28 -7.08
CA GLU A 106 5.81 22.26 -7.02
C GLU A 106 5.91 21.37 -5.77
N ASP A 107 7.15 21.00 -5.38
CA ASP A 107 7.43 20.08 -4.29
C ASP A 107 7.65 20.77 -2.93
N LYS A 108 7.79 22.10 -2.92
CA LYS A 108 8.16 22.90 -1.76
C LYS A 108 7.34 22.60 -0.51
N PHE A 109 6.03 22.32 -0.67
CA PHE A 109 5.09 22.08 0.42
C PHE A 109 4.78 20.60 0.65
N ARG A 110 5.32 19.67 -0.15
CA ARG A 110 5.08 18.23 0.05
C ARG A 110 5.68 17.75 1.37
N TYR A 111 5.04 16.72 1.94
CA TYR A 111 5.58 16.02 3.09
C TYR A 111 6.80 15.19 2.70
N GLU A 112 7.77 15.08 3.61
CA GLU A 112 8.95 14.23 3.39
C GLU A 112 8.54 12.76 3.14
N ILE A 113 7.50 12.30 3.81
CA ILE A 113 6.98 10.94 3.66
C ILE A 113 5.57 11.02 3.09
N ASP A 114 5.48 10.91 1.77
CA ASP A 114 4.23 10.89 1.01
C ASP A 114 4.04 9.55 0.26
N PHE A 115 4.55 8.49 0.84
CA PHE A 115 4.47 7.13 0.30
C PHE A 115 4.13 6.12 1.40
N LEU A 116 3.78 4.90 0.99
CA LEU A 116 3.47 3.81 1.89
C LEU A 116 4.74 3.31 2.59
N VAL A 117 4.70 3.26 3.93
CA VAL A 117 5.87 2.94 4.75
C VAL A 117 5.84 1.47 5.18
N ASP A 118 6.62 0.65 4.50
CA ASP A 118 6.92 -0.74 4.85
C ASP A 118 8.17 -0.85 5.74
N LYS A 119 8.53 -2.06 6.13
CA LYS A 119 9.73 -2.33 6.95
C LYS A 119 11.03 -1.83 6.29
N LYS A 120 11.15 -1.96 4.96
CA LYS A 120 12.33 -1.51 4.21
C LYS A 120 12.40 0.01 4.15
N ALA A 121 11.25 0.66 3.95
CA ALA A 121 11.14 2.13 3.94
C ALA A 121 11.53 2.71 5.30
N ILE A 122 11.09 2.13 6.42
CA ILE A 122 11.50 2.55 7.77
C ILE A 122 13.03 2.49 7.90
N GLY A 123 13.66 1.41 7.47
CA GLY A 123 15.13 1.29 7.50
C GLY A 123 15.82 2.40 6.72
N LYS A 124 15.31 2.75 5.53
CA LYS A 124 15.83 3.86 4.71
C LYS A 124 15.64 5.22 5.39
N ILE A 125 14.48 5.45 6.01
CA ILE A 125 14.18 6.68 6.75
C ILE A 125 15.16 6.85 7.91
N ILE A 126 15.39 5.79 8.68
CA ILE A 126 16.33 5.80 9.82
C ILE A 126 17.75 6.10 9.34
N ASN A 127 18.23 5.39 8.31
CA ASN A 127 19.57 5.63 7.77
C ASN A 127 19.74 7.06 7.26
N LYS A 128 18.72 7.60 6.61
CA LYS A 128 18.76 8.98 6.10
C LYS A 128 18.74 10.00 7.22
N CYS A 129 18.00 9.74 8.30
CA CYS A 129 17.94 10.59 9.48
C CYS A 129 19.28 10.60 10.22
N ILE A 130 19.89 9.45 10.48
CA ILE A 130 21.16 9.36 11.20
C ILE A 130 22.29 10.08 10.44
N ASN A 131 22.31 9.95 9.11
CA ASN A 131 23.33 10.58 8.28
C ASN A 131 23.17 12.11 8.17
N LYS A 132 21.93 12.63 8.26
CA LYS A 132 21.67 14.07 8.12
C LYS A 132 21.56 14.82 9.44
N ARG A 133 21.05 14.16 10.48
CA ARG A 133 20.69 14.79 11.75
C ARG A 133 21.49 14.27 12.95
N GLY A 134 22.21 13.16 12.76
CA GLY A 134 22.99 12.54 13.81
C GLY A 134 22.17 11.64 14.74
N ALA A 135 22.85 11.03 15.72
CA ALA A 135 22.28 9.99 16.55
C ALA A 135 21.20 10.48 17.51
N THR A 136 21.36 11.66 18.10
CA THR A 136 20.46 12.19 19.15
C THR A 136 19.07 12.48 18.60
N GLU A 137 18.97 13.20 17.47
CA GLU A 137 17.68 13.48 16.84
C GLU A 137 17.04 12.19 16.30
N THR A 138 17.86 11.28 15.76
CA THR A 138 17.38 9.98 15.30
C THR A 138 16.78 9.14 16.44
N ALA A 139 17.37 9.15 17.62
CA ALA A 139 16.82 8.45 18.79
C ALA A 139 15.44 9.01 19.17
N GLY A 140 15.29 10.33 19.22
CA GLY A 140 13.99 10.97 19.48
C GLY A 140 12.92 10.63 18.42
N MET A 141 13.31 10.60 17.13
CA MET A 141 12.43 10.16 16.04
C MET A 141 12.03 8.69 16.21
N LEU A 142 12.96 7.80 16.56
CA LEU A 142 12.69 6.39 16.77
C LEU A 142 11.70 6.13 17.91
N ASP A 143 11.80 6.87 19.02
CA ASP A 143 10.86 6.76 20.12
C ASP A 143 9.46 7.19 19.74
N LYS A 144 9.32 8.26 18.93
CA LYS A 144 8.03 8.68 18.37
C LYS A 144 7.46 7.63 17.42
N ILE A 145 8.27 7.12 16.48
CA ILE A 145 7.85 6.06 15.54
C ILE A 145 7.42 4.81 16.28
N LYS A 146 8.17 4.39 17.32
CA LYS A 146 7.81 3.25 18.16
C LYS A 146 6.45 3.44 18.83
N SER A 147 6.23 4.59 19.45
CA SER A 147 4.98 4.93 20.12
C SER A 147 3.78 4.94 19.14
N LEU A 148 3.95 5.57 17.96
CA LEU A 148 2.95 5.56 16.90
C LEU A 148 2.71 4.12 16.40
N GLY A 149 3.77 3.31 16.25
CA GLY A 149 3.68 1.92 15.84
C GLY A 149 2.76 1.10 16.73
N TYR A 150 2.95 1.16 18.03
CA TYR A 150 2.09 0.48 18.99
C TYR A 150 0.65 1.03 18.96
N LYS A 151 0.49 2.36 19.02
CA LYS A 151 -0.83 3.02 19.01
C LYS A 151 -1.65 2.59 17.79
N TYR A 152 -1.08 2.68 16.60
CA TYR A 152 -1.82 2.40 15.35
C TYR A 152 -1.87 0.91 15.00
N SER A 153 -0.99 0.08 15.52
CA SER A 153 -1.17 -1.37 15.45
C SER A 153 -2.39 -1.83 16.26
N THR A 154 -2.58 -1.26 17.47
CA THR A 154 -3.75 -1.53 18.30
C THR A 154 -5.03 -0.98 17.66
N LYS A 155 -5.01 0.27 17.17
CA LYS A 155 -6.18 0.88 16.51
C LYS A 155 -6.59 0.16 15.23
N ALA A 156 -5.62 -0.35 14.46
CA ALA A 156 -5.87 -1.11 13.23
C ALA A 156 -6.57 -2.44 13.51
N ALA A 157 -6.36 -3.02 14.70
CA ALA A 157 -6.95 -4.30 15.11
C ALA A 157 -6.80 -5.42 14.07
N LEU A 158 -5.66 -5.45 13.35
CA LEU A 158 -5.39 -6.43 12.30
C LEU A 158 -5.27 -7.82 12.90
N THR A 159 -6.14 -8.71 12.48
CA THR A 159 -6.17 -10.11 12.89
C THR A 159 -6.36 -11.01 11.68
N VAL A 160 -6.14 -12.31 11.83
CA VAL A 160 -6.36 -13.32 10.79
C VAL A 160 -7.65 -14.05 11.06
N SER A 161 -8.55 -14.03 10.10
CA SER A 161 -9.77 -14.83 10.10
C SER A 161 -9.71 -15.87 8.98
N ILE A 162 -10.47 -16.95 9.11
CA ILE A 162 -10.65 -17.95 8.04
C ILE A 162 -11.28 -17.28 6.81
N SER A 163 -12.16 -16.29 7.01
CA SER A 163 -12.78 -15.53 5.93
C SER A 163 -11.80 -14.66 5.13
N ASP A 164 -10.63 -14.32 5.70
CA ASP A 164 -9.60 -13.56 5.01
C ASP A 164 -8.77 -14.42 4.04
N MET A 165 -8.93 -15.75 4.10
CA MET A 165 -8.25 -16.74 3.27
C MET A 165 -9.06 -16.99 2.00
N GLU A 166 -8.82 -16.20 0.97
CA GLU A 166 -9.47 -16.37 -0.32
C GLU A 166 -8.73 -17.40 -1.17
N ILE A 167 -9.46 -18.44 -1.60
CA ILE A 167 -8.92 -19.46 -2.51
C ILE A 167 -9.23 -19.02 -3.95
N PRO A 168 -8.22 -18.92 -4.85
CA PRO A 168 -8.46 -18.55 -6.23
C PRO A 168 -9.40 -19.54 -6.93
N LYS A 169 -10.43 -19.03 -7.61
CA LYS A 169 -11.41 -19.86 -8.33
C LYS A 169 -10.75 -20.73 -9.41
N VAL A 170 -9.67 -20.23 -9.99
CA VAL A 170 -8.89 -20.90 -11.05
C VAL A 170 -7.99 -22.03 -10.53
N LYS A 171 -7.84 -22.21 -9.20
CA LYS A 171 -6.98 -23.25 -8.61
C LYS A 171 -7.30 -24.65 -9.15
N LYS A 172 -8.59 -25.01 -9.23
CA LYS A 172 -9.02 -26.33 -9.73
C LYS A 172 -8.60 -26.56 -11.17
N GLU A 173 -8.77 -25.55 -12.01
CA GLU A 173 -8.41 -25.61 -13.45
C GLU A 173 -6.89 -25.80 -13.65
N TYR A 174 -6.05 -25.14 -12.86
CA TYR A 174 -4.60 -25.32 -12.92
C TYR A 174 -4.17 -26.71 -12.44
N LEU A 175 -4.82 -27.23 -11.40
CA LEU A 175 -4.55 -28.59 -10.91
C LEU A 175 -4.93 -29.64 -11.95
N GLU A 176 -6.10 -29.57 -12.55
CA GLU A 176 -6.56 -30.49 -13.60
C GLU A 176 -5.59 -30.47 -14.81
N LYS A 177 -5.19 -29.27 -15.26
CA LYS A 177 -4.20 -29.14 -16.35
C LYS A 177 -2.85 -29.75 -15.99
N ALA A 178 -2.40 -29.59 -14.75
CA ALA A 178 -1.14 -30.18 -14.29
C ALA A 178 -1.22 -31.69 -14.20
N GLU A 179 -2.32 -32.26 -13.70
CA GLU A 179 -2.57 -33.69 -13.64
C GLU A 179 -2.60 -34.33 -15.05
N ASP A 180 -3.29 -33.72 -16.01
CA ASP A 180 -3.30 -34.12 -17.40
C ASP A 180 -1.89 -34.16 -18.02
N MET A 181 -1.09 -33.15 -17.68
CA MET A 181 0.29 -33.07 -18.18
C MET A 181 1.16 -34.19 -17.57
N VAL A 182 1.03 -34.43 -16.26
CA VAL A 182 1.73 -35.52 -15.56
C VAL A 182 1.32 -36.88 -16.11
N GLU A 183 0.03 -37.08 -16.42
CA GLU A 183 -0.42 -38.33 -17.06
C GLU A 183 0.22 -38.53 -18.44
N LYS A 184 0.29 -37.48 -19.26
CA LYS A 184 0.97 -37.54 -20.57
C LYS A 184 2.46 -37.86 -20.43
N ILE A 185 3.15 -37.26 -19.45
CA ILE A 185 4.56 -37.55 -19.15
C ILE A 185 4.73 -39.02 -18.74
N THR A 186 3.87 -39.49 -17.84
CA THR A 186 3.88 -40.89 -17.38
C THR A 186 3.61 -41.88 -18.51
N LYS A 187 2.69 -41.57 -19.43
CA LYS A 187 2.41 -42.39 -20.63
C LYS A 187 3.64 -42.47 -21.56
N LYS A 188 4.35 -41.36 -21.74
CA LYS A 188 5.61 -41.32 -22.53
C LYS A 188 6.71 -42.18 -21.88
N TYR A 189 6.88 -42.09 -20.56
CA TYR A 189 7.81 -42.93 -19.82
C TYR A 189 7.50 -44.43 -19.99
N LYS A 190 6.24 -44.83 -19.78
CA LYS A 190 5.82 -46.23 -19.94
C LYS A 190 6.05 -46.77 -21.35
N ARG A 191 6.12 -45.89 -22.37
CA ARG A 191 6.42 -46.26 -23.78
C ARG A 191 7.93 -46.26 -24.07
N GLY A 192 8.78 -45.96 -23.08
CA GLY A 192 10.23 -45.92 -23.25
C GLY A 192 10.81 -44.70 -23.95
N PHE A 193 10.01 -43.61 -24.07
CA PHE A 193 10.47 -42.36 -24.73
C PHE A 193 11.31 -41.44 -23.83
N MET A 194 11.46 -41.78 -22.56
CA MET A 194 12.26 -40.99 -21.61
C MET A 194 12.77 -41.87 -20.47
N THR A 195 13.85 -41.41 -19.83
CA THR A 195 14.42 -42.03 -18.63
C THR A 195 13.56 -41.69 -17.38
N ASP A 196 13.82 -42.41 -16.27
CA ASP A 196 13.13 -42.10 -15.01
C ASP A 196 13.50 -40.74 -14.44
N ASP A 197 14.76 -40.33 -14.55
CA ASP A 197 15.25 -39.02 -14.14
C ASP A 197 14.60 -37.89 -14.95
N GLU A 198 14.45 -38.06 -16.25
CA GLU A 198 13.76 -37.09 -17.10
C GLU A 198 12.26 -36.99 -16.75
N ARG A 199 11.62 -38.10 -16.49
CA ARG A 199 10.23 -38.13 -16.01
C ARG A 199 10.09 -37.37 -14.71
N HIS A 200 10.96 -37.69 -13.73
CA HIS A 200 10.93 -37.04 -12.40
C HIS A 200 11.09 -35.54 -12.51
N ASN A 201 12.09 -35.07 -13.24
CA ASN A 201 12.36 -33.65 -13.44
C ASN A 201 11.18 -32.93 -14.13
N LYS A 202 10.59 -33.53 -15.16
CA LYS A 202 9.44 -32.94 -15.86
C LYS A 202 8.18 -32.88 -15.00
N VAL A 203 7.96 -33.86 -14.13
CA VAL A 203 6.84 -33.85 -13.18
C VAL A 203 7.01 -32.74 -12.16
N ILE A 204 8.22 -32.57 -11.59
CA ILE A 204 8.52 -31.48 -10.66
C ILE A 204 8.34 -30.13 -11.34
N GLU A 205 8.86 -29.97 -12.55
CA GLU A 205 8.73 -28.72 -13.33
C GLU A 205 7.24 -28.38 -13.57
N THR A 206 6.43 -29.37 -13.95
CA THR A 206 4.98 -29.18 -14.17
C THR A 206 4.28 -28.68 -12.92
N TRP A 207 4.57 -29.26 -11.76
CA TRP A 207 3.98 -28.85 -10.48
C TRP A 207 4.49 -27.50 -10.00
N ASN A 208 5.76 -27.16 -10.24
CA ASN A 208 6.32 -25.87 -9.93
C ASN A 208 5.62 -24.76 -10.74
N ILE A 209 5.44 -24.96 -12.05
CA ILE A 209 4.73 -24.02 -12.92
C ILE A 209 3.29 -23.81 -12.46
N ALA A 210 2.58 -24.90 -12.13
CA ALA A 210 1.21 -24.80 -11.62
C ALA A 210 1.14 -24.03 -10.28
N ASN A 211 2.06 -24.33 -9.36
CA ASN A 211 2.16 -23.68 -8.05
C ASN A 211 2.47 -22.18 -8.17
N ASP A 212 3.37 -21.80 -9.08
CA ASP A 212 3.71 -20.39 -9.29
C ASP A 212 2.53 -19.60 -9.87
N LYS A 213 1.81 -20.14 -10.85
CA LYS A 213 0.59 -19.53 -11.40
C LYS A 213 -0.52 -19.36 -10.35
N ILE A 214 -0.77 -20.42 -9.56
CA ILE A 214 -1.76 -20.35 -8.47
C ILE A 214 -1.35 -19.27 -7.46
N THR A 215 -0.04 -19.12 -7.20
CA THR A 215 0.46 -18.10 -6.27
C THR A 215 0.28 -16.69 -6.81
N GLU A 216 0.56 -16.47 -8.09
CA GLU A 216 0.36 -15.17 -8.73
C GLU A 216 -1.11 -14.75 -8.67
N ASP A 217 -2.02 -15.66 -9.03
CA ASP A 217 -3.45 -15.41 -8.99
C ASP A 217 -3.98 -15.22 -7.56
N LEU A 218 -3.43 -15.95 -6.59
CA LEU A 218 -3.76 -15.78 -5.19
C LEU A 218 -3.35 -14.40 -4.68
N LEU A 219 -2.12 -13.98 -4.95
CA LEU A 219 -1.63 -12.66 -4.52
C LEU A 219 -2.35 -11.52 -5.24
N ALA A 220 -2.73 -11.70 -6.51
CA ALA A 220 -3.51 -10.73 -7.26
C ALA A 220 -4.97 -10.65 -6.79
N GLY A 221 -5.54 -11.79 -6.38
CA GLY A 221 -6.91 -11.88 -5.85
C GLY A 221 -7.06 -11.36 -4.44
N LEU A 222 -6.01 -11.44 -3.61
CA LEU A 222 -6.01 -10.85 -2.28
C LEU A 222 -6.10 -9.32 -2.41
N GLY A 223 -7.19 -8.74 -1.93
CA GLY A 223 -7.38 -7.29 -1.94
C GLY A 223 -6.25 -6.57 -1.17
N LYS A 224 -5.85 -5.38 -1.63
CA LYS A 224 -4.79 -4.56 -0.99
C LYS A 224 -5.05 -4.28 0.49
N TYR A 225 -6.29 -4.38 0.94
CA TYR A 225 -6.74 -4.12 2.32
C TYR A 225 -7.07 -5.39 3.09
N ASN A 226 -6.83 -6.56 2.50
CA ASN A 226 -6.93 -7.83 3.20
C ASN A 226 -5.89 -7.88 4.32
N ASN A 227 -6.29 -8.34 5.51
CA ASN A 227 -5.44 -8.34 6.70
C ASN A 227 -4.16 -9.15 6.50
N ILE A 228 -4.26 -10.32 5.87
CA ILE A 228 -3.11 -11.21 5.58
C ILE A 228 -2.16 -10.51 4.61
N TYR A 229 -2.70 -9.90 3.53
CA TYR A 229 -1.91 -9.15 2.57
C TYR A 229 -1.17 -7.98 3.22
N MET A 230 -1.86 -7.16 4.04
CA MET A 230 -1.24 -6.03 4.73
C MET A 230 -0.13 -6.47 5.68
N MET A 231 -0.32 -7.55 6.44
CA MET A 231 0.70 -8.07 7.36
C MET A 231 1.94 -8.58 6.62
N ALA A 232 1.77 -9.32 5.53
CA ALA A 232 2.87 -9.84 4.75
C ALA A 232 3.60 -8.74 3.96
N ASN A 233 2.85 -7.86 3.27
CA ASN A 233 3.40 -6.81 2.43
C ASN A 233 4.12 -5.71 3.24
N SER A 234 3.65 -5.43 4.46
CA SER A 234 4.35 -4.52 5.38
C SER A 234 5.68 -5.06 5.88
N GLY A 235 5.95 -6.37 5.72
CA GLY A 235 7.11 -7.05 6.28
C GLY A 235 7.04 -7.24 7.81
N ALA A 236 5.87 -7.05 8.41
CA ALA A 236 5.68 -7.21 9.85
C ALA A 236 5.60 -8.68 10.25
N ARG A 237 4.81 -9.47 9.55
CA ARG A 237 4.63 -10.91 9.82
C ARG A 237 4.14 -11.64 8.57
N GLY A 238 4.65 -12.85 8.38
CA GLY A 238 4.32 -13.69 7.24
C GLY A 238 5.23 -13.45 6.04
N SER A 239 5.20 -14.39 5.12
CA SER A 239 5.90 -14.34 3.83
C SER A 239 5.01 -14.90 2.74
N ASN A 240 5.30 -14.58 1.49
CA ASN A 240 4.58 -15.16 0.35
C ASN A 240 4.63 -16.69 0.34
N SER A 241 5.74 -17.28 0.81
CA SER A 241 5.88 -18.74 0.93
C SER A 241 4.93 -19.34 1.98
N GLN A 242 4.60 -18.60 3.04
CA GLN A 242 3.64 -19.04 4.04
C GLN A 242 2.19 -18.88 3.54
N ILE A 243 1.92 -17.82 2.79
CA ILE A 243 0.59 -17.62 2.16
C ILE A 243 0.31 -18.74 1.14
N LYS A 244 1.32 -19.20 0.39
CA LYS A 244 1.20 -20.34 -0.53
C LYS A 244 0.70 -21.64 0.14
N GLN A 245 0.99 -21.83 1.42
CA GLN A 245 0.63 -23.05 2.15
C GLN A 245 -0.85 -23.08 2.58
N LEU A 246 -1.54 -21.96 2.47
CA LEU A 246 -2.98 -21.85 2.73
C LEU A 246 -3.80 -22.35 1.52
#